data_c2aeb73a0627ac5a5dc2437b6c1b4df9
#
_entry.id   c2aeb73a0627ac5a5dc2437b6c1b4df9
#
_cell.length_a   1.000
_cell.length_b   1.000
_cell.length_c   1.000
_cell.angle_alpha   90.00
_cell.angle_beta   90.00
_cell.angle_gamma   90.00
#
_symmetry.space_group_name_H-M   'P 1'
#
loop_
_entity.id
_entity.type
_entity.pdbx_description
1 polymer ?
#
loop_
_entity_poly.entity_id
_entity_poly.type
_entity_poly.pdbx_seq_one_letter_code
_entity_poly.pdbx_strand_id
1 'polypeptide(L)'
;MPRRKPTTTPAPAGSRLFPVYRALEVGGGSKAALVQALDRNGCYVGRCAREMIARASFTPAGSSRTIKLARVQLSTLGVTDWVTWSDVLKAAAKVGAEKVPAEAAARLALELPDQQPGDHFWILMDPITGQDGEPYVFYLAAHDDGERRLLGRYVSSIRRFFPHREIVFGLPA
;
A
#
# COMPACT_ATOMS: atom_id res chain seq x y z
N MET A 1 -40.17 -11.36 33.57
CA MET A 1 -39.09 -11.73 32.64
C MET A 1 -38.26 -10.47 32.35
N PRO A 2 -36.97 -10.42 32.77
CA PRO A 2 -36.14 -9.24 32.53
C PRO A 2 -35.62 -9.25 31.09
N ARG A 3 -35.82 -8.12 30.37
CA ARG A 3 -35.26 -7.87 29.02
C ARG A 3 -33.72 -7.79 29.11
N ARG A 4 -33.05 -8.66 28.36
CA ARG A 4 -31.60 -8.56 28.13
C ARG A 4 -31.31 -7.25 27.35
N LYS A 5 -30.48 -6.37 27.93
CA LYS A 5 -29.89 -5.24 27.23
C LYS A 5 -28.91 -5.77 26.16
N PRO A 6 -28.89 -5.17 24.95
CA PRO A 6 -27.87 -5.52 23.97
C PRO A 6 -26.50 -5.09 24.50
N THR A 7 -25.57 -6.02 24.56
CA THR A 7 -24.16 -5.74 24.90
C THR A 7 -23.52 -5.10 23.67
N THR A 8 -23.38 -3.78 23.70
CA THR A 8 -22.58 -3.05 22.73
C THR A 8 -21.12 -3.39 23.02
N THR A 9 -20.50 -4.17 22.14
CA THR A 9 -19.05 -4.39 22.15
C THR A 9 -18.39 -3.02 21.93
N PRO A 10 -17.53 -2.53 22.85
CA PRO A 10 -16.83 -1.27 22.61
C PRO A 10 -15.91 -1.43 21.41
N ALA A 11 -15.96 -0.47 20.47
CA ALA A 11 -15.00 -0.36 19.39
C ALA A 11 -13.57 -0.28 19.97
N PRO A 12 -12.55 -0.88 19.32
CA PRO A 12 -11.18 -0.84 19.81
C PRO A 12 -10.75 0.61 19.98
N ALA A 13 -10.31 0.94 21.19
CA ALA A 13 -9.80 2.25 21.53
C ALA A 13 -8.56 2.55 20.66
N GLY A 14 -8.63 3.56 19.77
CA GLY A 14 -7.50 4.05 18.99
C GLY A 14 -7.68 4.17 17.48
N SER A 15 -8.83 3.80 16.93
CA SER A 15 -9.08 3.92 15.49
C SER A 15 -9.21 5.41 15.11
N ARG A 16 -8.16 5.99 14.53
CA ARG A 16 -8.25 7.32 13.91
C ARG A 16 -9.07 7.21 12.62
N LEU A 17 -10.01 8.14 12.44
CA LEU A 17 -10.70 8.28 11.17
C LEU A 17 -9.79 9.01 10.18
N PHE A 18 -9.39 8.33 9.11
CA PHE A 18 -8.66 8.93 8.00
C PHE A 18 -9.61 9.17 6.83
N PRO A 19 -9.41 10.27 6.07
CA PRO A 19 -10.19 10.49 4.87
C PRO A 19 -9.89 9.40 3.83
N VAL A 20 -10.92 8.98 3.10
CA VAL A 20 -10.77 8.05 1.98
C VAL A 20 -10.02 8.75 0.85
N TYR A 21 -8.85 8.24 0.49
CA TYR A 21 -8.08 8.68 -0.67
C TYR A 21 -8.63 8.10 -1.96
N ARG A 22 -8.84 6.78 -1.97
CA ARG A 22 -9.43 6.02 -3.09
C ARG A 22 -10.23 4.82 -2.58
N ALA A 23 -11.29 4.47 -3.32
CA ALA A 23 -11.90 3.15 -3.25
C ALA A 23 -11.32 2.35 -4.42
N LEU A 24 -10.70 1.21 -4.15
CA LEU A 24 -9.93 0.43 -5.11
C LEU A 24 -10.50 -0.98 -5.23
N GLU A 25 -10.76 -1.42 -6.44
CA GLU A 25 -11.13 -2.81 -6.69
C GLU A 25 -9.89 -3.69 -6.80
N VAL A 26 -9.82 -4.75 -6.01
CA VAL A 26 -8.73 -5.75 -6.00
C VAL A 26 -9.30 -7.14 -6.22
N GLY A 27 -8.49 -8.02 -6.81
CA GLY A 27 -8.90 -9.40 -7.14
C GLY A 27 -9.44 -9.57 -8.55
N GLY A 28 -9.84 -10.79 -8.88
CA GLY A 28 -10.49 -11.14 -10.16
C GLY A 28 -9.58 -11.09 -11.39
N GLY A 29 -8.25 -11.01 -11.23
CA GLY A 29 -7.33 -10.95 -12.36
C GLY A 29 -6.07 -11.78 -12.17
N SER A 30 -5.29 -11.97 -13.23
CA SER A 30 -4.00 -12.64 -13.21
C SER A 30 -2.84 -11.65 -13.13
N LYS A 31 -1.66 -12.12 -12.70
CA LYS A 31 -0.42 -11.34 -12.71
C LYS A 31 -0.10 -10.81 -14.11
N ALA A 32 -0.23 -11.66 -15.13
CA ALA A 32 0.05 -11.29 -16.52
C ALA A 32 -0.90 -10.18 -17.00
N ALA A 33 -2.19 -10.27 -16.68
CA ALA A 33 -3.17 -9.25 -17.02
C ALA A 33 -2.85 -7.91 -16.36
N LEU A 34 -2.39 -7.90 -15.10
CA LEU A 34 -1.98 -6.69 -14.39
C LEU A 34 -0.77 -6.02 -15.06
N VAL A 35 0.27 -6.80 -15.40
CA VAL A 35 1.46 -6.27 -16.08
C VAL A 35 1.10 -5.69 -17.43
N GLN A 36 0.31 -6.42 -18.24
CA GLN A 36 -0.15 -5.94 -19.54
C GLN A 36 -0.99 -4.64 -19.42
N ALA A 37 -1.85 -4.55 -18.42
CA ALA A 37 -2.65 -3.35 -18.19
C ALA A 37 -1.76 -2.15 -17.85
N LEU A 38 -0.75 -2.32 -17.00
CA LEU A 38 0.23 -1.28 -16.67
C LEU A 38 0.99 -0.80 -17.91
N ASP A 39 1.51 -1.74 -18.72
CA ASP A 39 2.23 -1.42 -19.95
C ASP A 39 1.34 -0.64 -20.95
N ARG A 40 0.08 -1.08 -21.15
CA ARG A 40 -0.88 -0.39 -22.03
C ARG A 40 -1.26 1.02 -21.53
N ASN A 41 -1.25 1.24 -20.22
CA ASN A 41 -1.54 2.54 -19.62
C ASN A 41 -0.31 3.44 -19.50
N GLY A 42 0.82 3.06 -20.10
CA GLY A 42 2.05 3.85 -20.07
C GLY A 42 2.67 3.98 -18.68
N CYS A 43 2.41 3.02 -17.79
CA CYS A 43 3.05 2.98 -16.47
C CYS A 43 4.32 2.13 -16.57
N TYR A 44 5.47 2.75 -16.33
CA TYR A 44 6.74 2.03 -16.28
C TYR A 44 6.76 1.10 -15.04
N VAL A 45 6.95 -0.17 -15.27
CA VAL A 45 7.12 -1.17 -14.20
C VAL A 45 8.61 -1.47 -14.06
N GLY A 46 9.21 -1.02 -12.96
CA GLY A 46 10.63 -1.20 -12.68
C GLY A 46 11.02 -2.68 -12.56
N ARG A 47 12.29 -3.00 -12.80
CA ARG A 47 12.80 -4.38 -12.75
C ARG A 47 12.44 -5.08 -11.45
N CYS A 48 12.74 -4.48 -10.30
CA CYS A 48 12.40 -5.07 -9.00
C CYS A 48 10.88 -5.28 -8.83
N ALA A 49 10.05 -4.35 -9.32
CA ALA A 49 8.59 -4.51 -9.27
C ALA A 49 8.12 -5.69 -10.14
N ARG A 50 8.69 -5.89 -11.33
CA ARG A 50 8.40 -7.06 -12.18
C ARG A 50 8.81 -8.37 -11.49
N GLU A 51 9.98 -8.39 -10.86
CA GLU A 51 10.45 -9.54 -10.08
C GLU A 51 9.53 -9.84 -8.90
N MET A 52 9.06 -8.81 -8.17
CA MET A 52 8.09 -8.97 -7.07
C MET A 52 6.76 -9.56 -7.56
N ILE A 53 6.23 -9.05 -8.68
CA ILE A 53 4.97 -9.57 -9.26
C ILE A 53 5.13 -11.03 -9.69
N ALA A 54 6.30 -11.42 -10.20
CA ALA A 54 6.58 -12.79 -10.62
C ALA A 54 6.68 -13.80 -9.45
N ARG A 55 6.91 -13.32 -8.21
CA ARG A 55 7.05 -14.20 -7.04
C ARG A 55 5.73 -14.93 -6.70
N ALA A 56 5.85 -16.15 -6.16
CA ALA A 56 4.71 -16.93 -5.70
C ALA A 56 3.92 -16.22 -4.60
N SER A 57 4.59 -15.45 -3.75
CA SER A 57 3.97 -14.65 -2.68
C SER A 57 3.11 -13.48 -3.18
N PHE A 58 3.31 -13.02 -4.42
CA PHE A 58 2.39 -12.09 -5.06
C PHE A 58 1.21 -12.88 -5.63
N THR A 59 0.12 -12.94 -4.89
CA THR A 59 -1.07 -13.69 -5.31
C THR A 59 -2.27 -12.75 -5.35
N PRO A 60 -2.76 -12.38 -6.55
CA PRO A 60 -4.00 -11.65 -6.69
C PRO A 60 -5.15 -12.44 -6.06
N ALA A 61 -6.09 -11.75 -5.40
CA ALA A 61 -7.26 -12.40 -4.83
C ALA A 61 -8.12 -13.02 -5.95
N GLY A 62 -8.65 -14.22 -5.71
CA GLY A 62 -9.46 -14.95 -6.69
C GLY A 62 -10.80 -14.27 -6.97
N SER A 63 -11.40 -13.61 -5.98
CA SER A 63 -12.63 -12.84 -6.12
C SER A 63 -12.37 -11.34 -6.00
N SER A 64 -13.12 -10.56 -6.79
CA SER A 64 -13.08 -9.10 -6.75
C SER A 64 -13.73 -8.59 -5.45
N ARG A 65 -13.08 -7.58 -4.85
CA ARG A 65 -13.62 -6.82 -3.71
C ARG A 65 -13.11 -5.39 -3.73
N THR A 66 -13.91 -4.47 -3.20
CA THR A 66 -13.50 -3.08 -3.02
C THR A 66 -12.82 -2.89 -1.66
N ILE A 67 -11.66 -2.24 -1.66
CA ILE A 67 -10.98 -1.78 -0.45
C ILE A 67 -10.93 -0.25 -0.45
N LYS A 68 -11.04 0.35 0.74
CA LYS A 68 -10.86 1.80 0.90
C LYS A 68 -9.43 2.08 1.31
N LEU A 69 -8.82 3.07 0.70
CA LEU A 69 -7.44 3.47 0.95
C LEU A 69 -7.40 4.86 1.57
N ALA A 70 -6.46 5.07 2.48
CA ALA A 70 -6.04 6.39 2.94
C ALA A 70 -4.60 6.65 2.48
N ARG A 71 -4.24 7.92 2.32
CA ARG A 71 -2.90 8.39 2.02
C ARG A 71 -2.54 9.51 2.99
N VAL A 72 -1.46 9.35 3.73
CA VAL A 72 -1.02 10.30 4.75
C VAL A 72 0.51 10.35 4.83
N GLN A 73 1.04 11.41 5.43
CA GLN A 73 2.44 11.44 5.85
C GLN A 73 2.65 10.56 7.09
N LEU A 74 3.85 10.01 7.26
CA LEU A 74 4.19 9.19 8.43
C LEU A 74 4.05 9.97 9.74
N SER A 75 4.25 11.29 9.71
CA SER A 75 4.00 12.17 10.86
C SER A 75 2.56 12.07 11.39
N THR A 76 1.59 11.87 10.50
CA THR A 76 0.18 11.65 10.86
C THR A 76 -0.03 10.35 11.64
N LEU A 77 0.84 9.35 11.43
CA LEU A 77 0.85 8.09 12.19
C LEU A 77 1.61 8.19 13.52
N GLY A 78 2.12 9.39 13.87
CA GLY A 78 2.86 9.63 15.10
C GLY A 78 4.38 9.45 14.96
N VAL A 79 4.90 9.34 13.75
CA VAL A 79 6.35 9.28 13.48
C VAL A 79 6.92 10.71 13.59
N THR A 80 7.85 10.92 14.51
CA THR A 80 8.44 12.26 14.78
C THR A 80 9.91 12.38 14.35
N ASP A 81 10.59 11.25 14.16
CA ASP A 81 11.96 11.15 13.68
C ASP A 81 12.09 10.01 12.68
N TRP A 82 13.27 9.77 12.12
CA TRP A 82 13.48 8.64 11.21
C TRP A 82 13.20 7.30 11.91
N VAL A 83 12.59 6.38 11.17
CA VAL A 83 12.21 5.05 11.63
C VAL A 83 12.55 3.99 10.59
N THR A 84 12.54 2.72 10.98
CA THR A 84 12.64 1.57 10.07
C THR A 84 11.27 1.19 9.51
N TRP A 85 11.23 0.32 8.49
CA TRP A 85 9.96 -0.21 7.99
C TRP A 85 9.16 -0.97 9.06
N SER A 86 9.84 -1.71 9.92
CA SER A 86 9.19 -2.39 11.05
C SER A 86 8.49 -1.40 11.98
N ASP A 87 9.08 -0.24 12.22
CA ASP A 87 8.47 0.80 13.05
C ASP A 87 7.29 1.48 12.34
N VAL A 88 7.38 1.66 11.01
CA VAL A 88 6.24 2.13 10.18
C VAL A 88 5.05 1.19 10.33
N LEU A 89 5.26 -0.12 10.22
CA LEU A 89 4.21 -1.13 10.41
C LEU A 89 3.59 -1.04 11.81
N LYS A 90 4.40 -0.87 12.84
CA LYS A 90 3.92 -0.72 14.23
C LYS A 90 3.13 0.58 14.42
N ALA A 91 3.61 1.70 13.87
CA ALA A 91 2.91 2.98 13.95
C ALA A 91 1.55 2.93 13.23
N ALA A 92 1.50 2.32 12.06
CA ALA A 92 0.28 2.10 11.30
C ALA A 92 -0.74 1.25 12.09
N ALA A 93 -0.30 0.13 12.66
CA ALA A 93 -1.15 -0.76 13.45
C ALA A 93 -1.78 -0.05 14.68
N LYS A 94 -1.02 0.83 15.35
CA LYS A 94 -1.52 1.61 16.52
C LYS A 94 -2.72 2.50 16.20
N VAL A 95 -2.84 2.94 14.95
CA VAL A 95 -3.93 3.83 14.51
C VAL A 95 -5.01 3.09 13.72
N GLY A 96 -4.95 1.76 13.64
CA GLY A 96 -5.91 0.93 12.92
C GLY A 96 -5.74 0.94 11.40
N ALA A 97 -4.59 1.38 10.89
CA ALA A 97 -4.26 1.27 9.47
C ALA A 97 -3.97 -0.20 9.10
N GLU A 98 -4.55 -0.66 8.01
CA GLU A 98 -4.41 -2.04 7.54
C GLU A 98 -3.42 -2.13 6.39
N LYS A 99 -2.65 -3.23 6.37
CA LYS A 99 -1.84 -3.57 5.20
C LYS A 99 -2.76 -3.91 4.03
N VAL A 100 -2.37 -3.46 2.83
CA VAL A 100 -3.10 -3.80 1.62
C VAL A 100 -2.49 -5.03 0.95
N PRO A 101 -3.26 -5.81 0.17
CA PRO A 101 -2.71 -6.87 -0.66
C PRO A 101 -1.72 -6.29 -1.68
N ALA A 102 -0.67 -7.03 -2.01
CA ALA A 102 0.40 -6.53 -2.89
C ALA A 102 -0.13 -6.06 -4.26
N GLU A 103 -1.16 -6.71 -4.81
CA GLU A 103 -1.79 -6.31 -6.07
C GLU A 103 -2.41 -4.90 -6.03
N ALA A 104 -2.74 -4.39 -4.85
CA ALA A 104 -3.31 -3.05 -4.70
C ALA A 104 -2.38 -1.96 -5.25
N ALA A 105 -1.06 -2.15 -5.17
CA ALA A 105 -0.09 -1.22 -5.75
C ALA A 105 -0.23 -1.11 -7.27
N ALA A 106 -0.31 -2.25 -7.96
CA ALA A 106 -0.49 -2.29 -9.42
C ALA A 106 -1.85 -1.75 -9.85
N ARG A 107 -2.92 -2.10 -9.12
CA ARG A 107 -4.27 -1.59 -9.35
C ARG A 107 -4.35 -0.07 -9.15
N LEU A 108 -3.76 0.43 -8.07
CA LEU A 108 -3.72 1.86 -7.77
C LEU A 108 -2.94 2.62 -8.85
N ALA A 109 -1.84 2.08 -9.36
CA ALA A 109 -1.09 2.70 -10.46
C ALA A 109 -1.94 2.85 -11.74
N LEU A 110 -2.89 1.95 -11.99
CA LEU A 110 -3.84 2.06 -13.10
C LEU A 110 -4.91 3.14 -12.87
N GLU A 111 -5.28 3.37 -11.61
CA GLU A 111 -6.31 4.34 -11.18
C GLU A 111 -5.77 5.79 -11.06
N LEU A 112 -4.49 6.02 -11.30
CA LEU A 112 -3.83 7.32 -11.17
C LEU A 112 -3.19 7.79 -12.48
N PRO A 113 -3.97 7.87 -13.59
CA PRO A 113 -3.42 8.33 -14.87
C PRO A 113 -2.96 9.79 -14.82
N ASP A 114 -3.48 10.57 -13.87
CA ASP A 114 -3.24 12.00 -13.64
C ASP A 114 -2.29 12.28 -12.46
N GLN A 115 -1.51 11.27 -12.01
CA GLN A 115 -0.50 11.48 -10.96
C GLN A 115 0.45 12.60 -11.36
N GLN A 116 0.56 13.62 -10.48
CA GLN A 116 1.33 14.82 -10.79
C GLN A 116 2.84 14.54 -10.81
N PRO A 117 3.60 15.21 -11.68
CA PRO A 117 5.07 15.13 -11.68
C PRO A 117 5.66 15.38 -10.28
N GLY A 118 6.62 14.54 -9.88
CA GLY A 118 7.25 14.61 -8.56
C GLY A 118 6.46 13.95 -7.44
N ASP A 119 5.21 13.55 -7.67
CA ASP A 119 4.40 12.84 -6.68
C ASP A 119 4.91 11.41 -6.46
N HIS A 120 4.99 10.99 -5.20
CA HIS A 120 5.46 9.67 -4.85
C HIS A 120 5.00 9.23 -3.46
N PHE A 121 4.76 7.94 -3.28
CA PHE A 121 4.34 7.37 -1.99
C PHE A 121 4.62 5.87 -1.89
N TRP A 122 4.67 5.40 -0.66
CA TRP A 122 4.90 4.02 -0.29
C TRP A 122 3.57 3.27 -0.11
N ILE A 123 3.59 1.97 -0.32
CA ILE A 123 2.43 1.09 -0.10
C ILE A 123 2.65 0.30 1.19
N LEU A 124 1.73 0.42 2.15
CA LEU A 124 1.75 -0.37 3.39
C LEU A 124 1.32 -1.80 3.10
N MET A 125 2.28 -2.68 2.96
CA MET A 125 2.08 -4.09 2.60
C MET A 125 3.09 -4.98 3.31
N ASP A 126 2.84 -6.28 3.34
CA ASP A 126 3.87 -7.24 3.72
C ASP A 126 4.99 -7.25 2.68
N PRO A 127 6.26 -7.15 3.10
CA PRO A 127 7.36 -7.17 2.16
C PRO A 127 7.42 -8.49 1.37
N ILE A 128 7.78 -8.38 0.09
CA ILE A 128 8.06 -9.51 -0.78
C ILE A 128 9.58 -9.72 -0.81
N THR A 129 10.02 -10.96 -0.55
CA THR A 129 11.44 -11.30 -0.62
C THR A 129 11.91 -11.35 -2.06
N GLY A 130 12.91 -10.55 -2.40
CA GLY A 130 13.55 -10.50 -3.71
C GLY A 130 14.42 -11.74 -4.00
N GLN A 131 15.06 -11.76 -5.17
CA GLN A 131 16.01 -12.84 -5.54
C GLN A 131 17.29 -12.82 -4.71
N ASP A 132 17.65 -11.64 -4.23
CA ASP A 132 18.77 -11.38 -3.34
C ASP A 132 18.49 -11.73 -1.86
N GLY A 133 17.29 -12.24 -1.54
CA GLY A 133 16.85 -12.56 -0.18
C GLY A 133 16.38 -11.35 0.62
N GLU A 134 16.34 -10.16 0.04
CA GLU A 134 16.03 -8.92 0.72
C GLU A 134 14.53 -8.54 0.64
N PRO A 135 14.01 -7.77 1.61
CA PRO A 135 12.61 -7.37 1.64
C PRO A 135 12.33 -6.15 0.75
N TYR A 136 11.30 -6.24 -0.07
CA TYR A 136 10.84 -5.16 -0.96
C TYR A 136 9.35 -4.87 -0.74
N VAL A 137 8.98 -3.61 -0.87
CA VAL A 137 7.59 -3.17 -0.98
C VAL A 137 7.41 -2.33 -2.25
N PHE A 138 6.17 -2.17 -2.69
CA PHE A 138 5.87 -1.31 -3.82
C PHE A 138 5.90 0.16 -3.45
N TYR A 139 6.30 0.96 -4.43
CA TYR A 139 6.41 2.40 -4.37
C TYR A 139 5.92 2.98 -5.69
N LEU A 140 4.99 3.92 -5.64
CA LEU A 140 4.49 4.63 -6.81
C LEU A 140 5.16 5.99 -6.90
N ALA A 141 5.54 6.38 -8.11
CA ALA A 141 6.14 7.67 -8.38
C ALA A 141 5.70 8.19 -9.76
N ALA A 142 5.58 9.50 -9.88
CA ALA A 142 5.55 10.19 -11.16
C ALA A 142 6.83 11.01 -11.29
N HIS A 143 7.57 10.78 -12.36
CA HIS A 143 8.79 11.50 -12.65
C HIS A 143 8.49 12.95 -13.08
N ASP A 144 9.50 13.81 -13.08
CA ASP A 144 9.33 15.23 -13.48
C ASP A 144 8.87 15.42 -14.93
N ASP A 145 9.15 14.44 -15.80
CA ASP A 145 8.64 14.34 -17.17
C ASP A 145 7.20 13.81 -17.29
N GLY A 146 6.58 13.47 -16.15
CA GLY A 146 5.24 12.90 -16.06
C GLY A 146 5.18 11.38 -16.24
N GLU A 147 6.31 10.67 -16.43
CA GLU A 147 6.33 9.22 -16.51
C GLU A 147 5.92 8.62 -15.17
N ARG A 148 4.83 7.85 -15.17
CA ARG A 148 4.35 7.12 -13.99
C ARG A 148 5.12 5.81 -13.83
N ARG A 149 5.47 5.48 -12.58
CA ARG A 149 6.32 4.35 -12.27
C ARG A 149 5.78 3.53 -11.11
N LEU A 150 5.67 2.22 -11.31
CA LEU A 150 5.51 1.23 -10.25
C LEU A 150 6.89 0.61 -9.97
N LEU A 151 7.42 0.86 -8.80
CA LEU A 151 8.76 0.45 -8.40
C LEU A 151 8.72 -0.53 -7.23
N GLY A 152 9.67 -1.46 -7.18
CA GLY A 152 10.01 -2.22 -5.99
C GLY A 152 11.13 -1.51 -5.24
N ARG A 153 10.93 -1.25 -3.97
CA ARG A 153 11.91 -0.57 -3.11
C ARG A 153 12.26 -1.43 -1.91
N TYR A 154 13.54 -1.56 -1.70
CA TYR A 154 14.17 -2.24 -0.59
C TYR A 154 13.82 -1.59 0.76
N VAL A 155 13.44 -2.37 1.76
CA VAL A 155 12.97 -1.91 3.09
C VAL A 155 13.68 -2.61 4.24
N SER A 156 14.96 -2.94 4.09
CA SER A 156 15.74 -3.53 5.19
C SER A 156 15.86 -2.62 6.41
N SER A 157 16.39 -3.17 7.48
CA SER A 157 16.62 -2.47 8.75
C SER A 157 17.50 -1.22 8.65
N ILE A 158 18.31 -1.08 7.58
CA ILE A 158 19.18 0.09 7.37
C ILE A 158 18.49 1.24 6.65
N ARG A 159 17.35 0.98 5.95
CA ARG A 159 16.59 2.06 5.30
C ARG A 159 15.84 2.89 6.32
N ARG A 160 15.97 4.20 6.19
CA ARG A 160 15.33 5.18 7.06
C ARG A 160 14.16 5.85 6.37
N PHE A 161 13.05 5.96 7.11
CA PHE A 161 11.83 6.62 6.70
C PHE A 161 11.62 7.85 7.57
N PHE A 162 11.50 9.00 6.93
CA PHE A 162 11.32 10.28 7.63
C PHE A 162 9.84 10.66 7.75
N PRO A 163 9.47 11.50 8.72
CA PRO A 163 8.07 11.86 9.02
C PRO A 163 7.28 12.41 7.83
N HIS A 164 7.94 13.11 6.90
CA HIS A 164 7.33 13.71 5.70
C HIS A 164 7.04 12.72 4.57
N ARG A 165 7.51 11.47 4.67
CA ARG A 165 7.23 10.45 3.65
C ARG A 165 5.76 10.06 3.68
N GLU A 166 5.16 9.92 2.51
CA GLU A 166 3.77 9.52 2.37
C GLU A 166 3.61 8.02 2.20
N ILE A 167 2.53 7.50 2.77
CA ILE A 167 2.18 6.09 2.72
C ILE A 167 0.69 5.92 2.43
N VAL A 168 0.38 4.91 1.63
CA VAL A 168 -0.99 4.47 1.35
C VAL A 168 -1.25 3.15 2.08
N PHE A 169 -2.39 3.05 2.76
CA PHE A 169 -2.82 1.89 3.53
C PHE A 169 -4.33 1.65 3.42
N GLY A 170 -4.75 0.45 3.81
CA GLY A 170 -6.16 0.08 3.88
C GLY A 170 -6.86 0.68 5.10
N LEU A 171 -8.09 1.12 4.90
CA LEU A 171 -9.00 1.48 5.98
C LEU A 171 -9.80 0.25 6.40
N PRO A 172 -10.10 0.07 7.69
CA PRO A 172 -10.99 -0.99 8.16
C PRO A 172 -12.34 -0.95 7.44
N ALA A 173 -12.93 -2.12 7.23
CA ALA A 173 -14.25 -2.27 6.63
C ALA A 173 -15.35 -1.68 7.51
#